data_a7f4652850ef04bf02f4bb5d75d8b5c4
#
_entry.id   a7f4652850ef04bf02f4bb5d75d8b5c4
#
_cell.length_a   1.000
_cell.length_b   1.000
_cell.length_c   1.000
_cell.angle_alpha   90.00
_cell.angle_beta   90.00
_cell.angle_gamma   90.00
#
_symmetry.space_group_name_H-M   'P 1'
#
loop_
_entity.id
_entity.type
_entity.pdbx_description
1 polymer ?
#
loop_
_entity_poly.entity_id
_entity_poly.type
_entity_poly.pdbx_seq_one_letter_code
_entity_poly.pdbx_strand_id
1 'polypeptide(L)'
;SIEYSTRNLRPFREKREKLIRQYVGSNYGSGAGGSEREIIVNLMYQTAEAYMMTLAAQRPRVLVTSKYADLTWFGNYFQVALNNLIKEVHLEDTLRKAVLDAFFAMGVVKVYTADAGMVQLEGEDEWVDPGKPFAENISMYDFVYDTRATGWSRIKYCLNKYRVSYE
;
A
#
# COMPACT_ATOMS: atom_id res chain seq x y z
N SER A 1 -17.08 9.23 16.82
CA SER A 1 -16.72 9.89 15.60
C SER A 1 -15.19 9.80 15.38
N ILE A 2 -14.63 10.58 14.47
CA ILE A 2 -13.23 10.54 14.02
C ILE A 2 -12.21 10.64 15.18
N GLU A 3 -12.42 11.57 16.11
CA GLU A 3 -11.54 11.76 17.27
C GLU A 3 -11.48 10.51 18.16
N TYR A 4 -12.60 9.87 18.36
CA TYR A 4 -12.69 8.62 19.11
C TYR A 4 -11.85 7.53 18.44
N SER A 5 -12.02 7.33 17.14
CA SER A 5 -11.24 6.36 16.37
C SER A 5 -9.74 6.68 16.37
N THR A 6 -9.39 7.96 16.24
CA THR A 6 -8.00 8.41 16.31
C THR A 6 -7.37 8.09 17.66
N ARG A 7 -8.11 8.29 18.77
CA ARG A 7 -7.65 7.95 20.13
C ARG A 7 -7.48 6.43 20.30
N ASN A 8 -8.44 5.65 19.81
CA ASN A 8 -8.38 4.19 19.91
C ASN A 8 -7.22 3.58 19.10
N LEU A 9 -6.81 4.21 18.01
CA LEU A 9 -5.67 3.75 17.19
C LEU A 9 -4.31 4.12 17.78
N ARG A 10 -4.24 5.00 18.77
CA ARG A 10 -2.98 5.45 19.37
C ARG A 10 -2.14 4.30 19.94
N PRO A 11 -2.68 3.37 20.77
CA PRO A 11 -1.88 2.27 21.32
C PRO A 11 -1.30 1.36 20.24
N PHE A 12 -2.05 1.15 19.13
CA PHE A 12 -1.57 0.37 17.99
C PHE A 12 -0.41 1.06 17.27
N ARG A 13 -0.48 2.39 17.12
CA ARG A 13 0.62 3.18 16.54
C ARG A 13 1.88 3.14 17.38
N GLU A 14 1.75 3.27 18.70
CA GLU A 14 2.87 3.17 19.65
C GLU A 14 3.50 1.78 19.63
N LYS A 15 2.69 0.72 19.56
CA LYS A 15 3.17 -0.66 19.42
C LYS A 15 3.93 -0.85 18.11
N ARG A 16 3.37 -0.35 17.00
CA ARG A 16 4.01 -0.40 15.69
C ARG A 16 5.38 0.28 15.70
N GLU A 17 5.49 1.45 16.31
CA GLU A 17 6.76 2.17 16.42
C GLU A 17 7.83 1.34 17.16
N LYS A 18 7.47 0.67 18.25
CA LYS A 18 8.36 -0.22 18.97
C LYS A 18 8.83 -1.38 18.11
N LEU A 19 7.91 -2.00 17.33
CA LEU A 19 8.25 -3.09 16.41
C LEU A 19 9.18 -2.63 15.29
N ILE A 20 8.96 -1.44 14.72
CA ILE A 20 9.84 -0.87 13.69
C ILE A 20 11.23 -0.62 14.27
N ARG A 21 11.36 -0.10 15.48
CA ARG A 21 12.65 0.07 16.15
C ARG A 21 13.39 -1.26 16.33
N GLN A 22 12.69 -2.33 16.65
CA GLN A 22 13.27 -3.67 16.73
C GLN A 22 13.72 -4.17 15.35
N TYR A 23 12.89 -3.95 14.32
CA TYR A 23 13.21 -4.33 12.94
C TYR A 23 14.48 -3.64 12.43
N VAL A 24 14.59 -2.33 12.65
CA VAL A 24 15.77 -1.54 12.26
C VAL A 24 17.00 -1.86 13.13
N GLY A 25 16.82 -2.59 14.23
CA GLY A 25 17.92 -2.98 15.10
C GLY A 25 18.38 -1.86 16.06
N SER A 26 17.63 -0.77 16.19
CA SER A 26 18.00 0.35 17.07
C SER A 26 18.09 -0.01 18.56
N ASN A 27 17.48 -1.13 18.94
CA ASN A 27 17.54 -1.63 20.32
C ASN A 27 18.84 -2.41 20.64
N TYR A 28 19.65 -2.71 19.63
CA TYR A 28 20.81 -3.62 19.77
C TYR A 28 22.14 -2.88 19.87
N GLY A 29 22.18 -1.56 19.73
CA GLY A 29 23.43 -0.83 19.57
C GLY A 29 23.84 0.11 20.72
N SER A 30 23.05 0.23 21.81
CA SER A 30 23.28 1.27 22.82
C SER A 30 23.58 0.75 24.24
N GLY A 31 24.03 -0.48 24.37
CA GLY A 31 24.49 -0.99 25.66
C GLY A 31 25.82 -0.32 26.06
N ALA A 32 25.78 0.67 26.93
CA ALA A 32 26.95 1.16 27.64
C ALA A 32 27.51 0.00 28.51
N GLY A 33 28.31 -0.87 27.95
CA GLY A 33 28.87 -2.04 28.64
C GLY A 33 28.85 -3.34 27.83
N GLY A 34 28.36 -3.33 26.59
CA GLY A 34 28.42 -4.50 25.70
C GLY A 34 29.86 -4.91 25.42
N SER A 35 30.21 -6.17 25.70
CA SER A 35 31.50 -6.72 25.28
C SER A 35 31.55 -6.69 23.74
N GLU A 36 32.67 -6.33 23.17
CA GLU A 36 32.91 -6.29 21.69
C GLU A 36 32.69 -7.62 20.97
N ARG A 37 32.15 -8.64 21.66
CA ARG A 37 31.94 -10.00 21.13
C ARG A 37 30.49 -10.47 21.08
N GLU A 38 29.50 -9.58 21.31
CA GLU A 38 28.10 -9.97 21.19
C GLU A 38 27.68 -10.06 19.70
N ILE A 39 27.38 -11.28 19.26
CA ILE A 39 26.75 -11.48 17.95
C ILE A 39 25.28 -11.19 18.07
N ILE A 40 24.86 -10.07 17.52
CA ILE A 40 23.44 -9.66 17.51
C ILE A 40 22.76 -10.25 16.27
N VAL A 41 21.79 -11.13 16.49
CA VAL A 41 20.97 -11.68 15.42
C VAL A 41 19.60 -11.00 15.44
N ASN A 42 19.31 -10.18 14.43
CA ASN A 42 18.01 -9.53 14.30
C ASN A 42 16.99 -10.49 13.64
N LEU A 43 16.38 -11.35 14.44
CA LEU A 43 15.38 -12.32 13.99
C LEU A 43 14.15 -11.63 13.39
N MET A 44 13.76 -10.46 13.89
CA MET A 44 12.65 -9.68 13.35
C MET A 44 12.89 -9.28 11.91
N TYR A 45 14.10 -8.77 11.62
CA TYR A 45 14.51 -8.41 10.27
C TYR A 45 14.50 -9.63 9.34
N GLN A 46 15.12 -10.72 9.75
CA GLN A 46 15.19 -11.95 8.95
C GLN A 46 13.80 -12.51 8.63
N THR A 47 12.90 -12.50 9.63
CA THR A 47 11.53 -12.97 9.46
C THR A 47 10.76 -12.07 8.51
N ALA A 48 10.85 -10.75 8.67
CA ALA A 48 10.18 -9.80 7.78
C ALA A 48 10.68 -9.94 6.32
N GLU A 49 11.99 -10.07 6.12
CA GLU A 49 12.56 -10.27 4.78
C GLU A 49 12.10 -11.60 4.14
N ALA A 50 12.00 -12.67 4.91
CA ALA A 50 11.46 -13.94 4.42
C ALA A 50 10.01 -13.81 3.97
N TYR A 51 9.16 -13.11 4.73
CA TYR A 51 7.79 -12.80 4.32
C TYR A 51 7.73 -11.91 3.08
N MET A 52 8.57 -10.89 3.02
CA MET A 52 8.66 -9.99 1.86
C MET A 52 9.04 -10.76 0.60
N MET A 53 10.04 -11.63 0.69
CA MET A 53 10.46 -12.49 -0.43
C MET A 53 9.36 -13.46 -0.85
N THR A 54 8.53 -13.94 0.05
CA THR A 54 7.46 -14.90 -0.27
C THR A 54 6.22 -14.21 -0.84
N LEU A 55 5.80 -13.09 -0.26
CA LEU A 55 4.52 -12.45 -0.56
C LEU A 55 4.62 -11.32 -1.59
N ALA A 56 5.77 -10.66 -1.69
CA ALA A 56 5.95 -9.48 -2.52
C ALA A 56 7.08 -9.60 -3.58
N ALA A 57 7.67 -10.77 -3.72
CA ALA A 57 8.75 -10.97 -4.69
C ALA A 57 8.27 -11.10 -6.13
N GLN A 58 7.01 -11.49 -6.34
CA GLN A 58 6.46 -11.68 -7.68
C GLN A 58 5.73 -10.42 -8.12
N ARG A 59 6.03 -9.98 -9.34
CA ARG A 59 5.28 -8.90 -9.99
C ARG A 59 3.82 -9.33 -10.18
N PRO A 60 2.85 -8.54 -9.74
CA PRO A 60 1.46 -8.85 -9.98
C PRO A 60 1.20 -8.89 -11.49
N ARG A 61 0.48 -9.91 -11.94
CA ARG A 61 0.07 -10.07 -13.33
C ARG A 61 -1.43 -10.33 -13.38
N VAL A 62 -2.07 -9.67 -14.33
CA VAL A 62 -3.49 -9.86 -14.60
C VAL A 62 -3.62 -10.79 -15.80
N LEU A 63 -4.46 -11.82 -15.65
CA LEU A 63 -4.91 -12.67 -16.72
C LEU A 63 -6.37 -12.33 -17.01
N VAL A 64 -6.66 -11.97 -18.26
CA VAL A 64 -8.02 -11.66 -18.71
C VAL A 64 -8.53 -12.82 -19.56
N THR A 65 -9.65 -13.40 -19.15
CA THR A 65 -10.31 -14.47 -19.90
C THR A 65 -11.73 -14.04 -20.25
N SER A 66 -12.20 -14.36 -21.44
CA SER A 66 -13.57 -14.14 -21.89
C SER A 66 -14.32 -15.47 -22.00
N LYS A 67 -15.59 -15.46 -21.60
CA LYS A 67 -16.52 -16.58 -21.87
C LYS A 67 -16.98 -16.60 -23.32
N TYR A 68 -16.81 -15.51 -24.04
CA TYR A 68 -17.25 -15.37 -25.45
C TYR A 68 -16.04 -15.45 -26.36
N ALA A 69 -16.06 -16.39 -27.29
CA ALA A 69 -14.98 -16.63 -28.25
C ALA A 69 -14.65 -15.38 -29.09
N ASP A 70 -15.68 -14.66 -29.50
CA ASP A 70 -15.57 -13.45 -30.32
C ASP A 70 -14.84 -12.27 -29.60
N LEU A 71 -14.79 -12.30 -28.27
CA LEU A 71 -14.14 -11.27 -27.47
C LEU A 71 -12.73 -11.66 -26.98
N THR A 72 -12.20 -12.80 -27.43
CA THR A 72 -10.88 -13.27 -27.00
C THR A 72 -9.77 -12.29 -27.41
N TRP A 73 -9.87 -11.71 -28.61
CA TRP A 73 -8.92 -10.71 -29.09
C TRP A 73 -8.90 -9.46 -28.20
N PHE A 74 -10.09 -8.96 -27.82
CA PHE A 74 -10.23 -7.83 -26.91
C PHE A 74 -9.65 -8.16 -25.53
N GLY A 75 -9.93 -9.36 -25.01
CA GLY A 75 -9.37 -9.84 -23.74
C GLY A 75 -7.84 -9.80 -23.73
N ASN A 76 -7.21 -10.22 -24.83
CA ASN A 76 -5.76 -10.18 -24.98
C ASN A 76 -5.21 -8.75 -24.98
N TYR A 77 -5.81 -7.83 -25.75
CA TYR A 77 -5.41 -6.41 -25.73
C TYR A 77 -5.59 -5.79 -24.36
N PHE A 78 -6.72 -6.04 -23.71
CA PHE A 78 -7.01 -5.52 -22.38
C PHE A 78 -6.02 -6.05 -21.33
N GLN A 79 -5.66 -7.33 -21.42
CA GLN A 79 -4.62 -7.93 -20.57
C GLN A 79 -3.27 -7.22 -20.72
N VAL A 80 -2.85 -6.93 -21.95
CA VAL A 80 -1.59 -6.22 -22.21
C VAL A 80 -1.66 -4.80 -21.63
N ALA A 81 -2.75 -4.10 -21.87
CA ALA A 81 -2.96 -2.74 -21.33
C ALA A 81 -2.91 -2.71 -19.82
N LEU A 82 -3.63 -3.62 -19.12
CA LEU A 82 -3.61 -3.72 -17.67
C LEU A 82 -2.22 -4.05 -17.10
N ASN A 83 -1.49 -4.97 -17.74
CA ASN A 83 -0.14 -5.32 -17.28
C ASN A 83 0.87 -4.18 -17.52
N ASN A 84 0.67 -3.36 -18.54
CA ASN A 84 1.47 -2.14 -18.74
C ASN A 84 1.12 -1.08 -17.69
N LEU A 85 -0.16 -0.89 -17.40
CA LEU A 85 -0.63 0.01 -16.34
C LEU A 85 -0.05 -0.36 -14.98
N ILE A 86 -0.03 -1.66 -14.61
CA ILE A 86 0.58 -2.14 -13.36
C ILE A 86 2.03 -1.71 -13.23
N LYS A 87 2.79 -1.73 -14.34
CA LYS A 87 4.19 -1.27 -14.37
C LYS A 87 4.26 0.25 -14.23
N GLU A 88 3.42 0.98 -14.94
CA GLU A 88 3.40 2.44 -14.95
C GLU A 88 3.07 3.01 -13.57
N VAL A 89 2.09 2.43 -12.86
CA VAL A 89 1.72 2.87 -11.50
C VAL A 89 2.64 2.32 -10.41
N HIS A 90 3.69 1.59 -10.76
CA HIS A 90 4.62 0.96 -9.80
C HIS A 90 3.91 0.14 -8.71
N LEU A 91 2.90 -0.63 -9.11
CA LEU A 91 2.06 -1.40 -8.18
C LEU A 91 2.89 -2.40 -7.34
N GLU A 92 3.97 -2.95 -7.91
CA GLU A 92 4.90 -3.85 -7.22
C GLU A 92 5.47 -3.19 -5.95
N ASP A 93 5.99 -1.97 -6.09
CA ASP A 93 6.59 -1.23 -4.96
C ASP A 93 5.53 -0.84 -3.92
N THR A 94 4.34 -0.47 -4.37
CA THR A 94 3.21 -0.15 -3.50
C THR A 94 2.79 -1.37 -2.67
N LEU A 95 2.65 -2.53 -3.31
CA LEU A 95 2.29 -3.77 -2.63
C LEU A 95 3.41 -4.23 -1.67
N ARG A 96 4.68 -4.08 -2.06
CA ARG A 96 5.82 -4.40 -1.19
C ARG A 96 5.79 -3.58 0.09
N LYS A 97 5.55 -2.26 0.00
CA LYS A 97 5.39 -1.38 1.16
C LYS A 97 4.18 -1.78 2.00
N ALA A 98 3.06 -2.09 1.37
CA ALA A 98 1.85 -2.52 2.07
C ALA A 98 2.04 -3.85 2.82
N VAL A 99 2.75 -4.82 2.25
CA VAL A 99 3.08 -6.09 2.91
C VAL A 99 3.99 -5.85 4.11
N LEU A 100 4.99 -4.98 3.99
CA LEU A 100 5.87 -4.62 5.10
C LEU A 100 5.09 -3.93 6.22
N ASP A 101 4.21 -2.98 5.89
CA ASP A 101 3.34 -2.34 6.88
C ASP A 101 2.37 -3.32 7.53
N ALA A 102 1.85 -4.29 6.78
CA ALA A 102 0.98 -5.35 7.30
C ALA A 102 1.71 -6.25 8.31
N PHE A 103 3.00 -6.48 8.12
CA PHE A 103 3.83 -7.24 9.07
C PHE A 103 3.90 -6.56 10.44
N PHE A 104 3.93 -5.23 10.48
CA PHE A 104 4.01 -4.48 11.75
C PHE A 104 2.64 -4.11 12.32
N ALA A 105 1.60 -4.03 11.50
CA ALA A 105 0.25 -3.70 11.92
C ALA A 105 -0.79 -4.00 10.83
N MET A 106 -0.88 -3.13 9.82
CA MET A 106 -1.86 -3.20 8.74
C MET A 106 -1.31 -2.51 7.50
N GLY A 107 -1.33 -3.19 6.36
CA GLY A 107 -1.06 -2.61 5.06
C GLY A 107 -2.34 -2.02 4.46
N VAL A 108 -2.27 -0.78 4.01
CA VAL A 108 -3.39 -0.09 3.37
C VAL A 108 -2.94 0.40 1.99
N VAL A 109 -3.63 -0.04 0.96
CA VAL A 109 -3.43 0.45 -0.40
C VAL A 109 -4.64 1.26 -0.81
N LYS A 110 -4.41 2.48 -1.23
CA LYS A 110 -5.42 3.35 -1.83
C LYS A 110 -5.27 3.30 -3.35
N VAL A 111 -6.36 3.04 -4.03
CA VAL A 111 -6.45 3.12 -5.49
C VAL A 111 -7.38 4.26 -5.83
N TYR A 112 -6.96 5.15 -6.71
CA TYR A 112 -7.73 6.31 -7.13
C TYR A 112 -7.34 6.76 -8.53
N THR A 113 -8.14 7.66 -9.09
CA THR A 113 -7.89 8.28 -10.38
C THR A 113 -7.62 9.76 -10.15
N ALA A 114 -6.54 10.27 -10.69
CA ALA A 114 -6.22 11.71 -10.73
C ALA A 114 -6.49 12.26 -12.12
N ASP A 115 -6.62 13.58 -12.21
CA ASP A 115 -6.75 14.28 -13.48
C ASP A 115 -5.48 14.06 -14.32
N ALA A 116 -5.66 13.61 -15.57
CA ALA A 116 -4.56 13.39 -16.50
C ALA A 116 -4.35 14.59 -17.44
N GLY A 117 -5.25 15.56 -17.38
CA GLY A 117 -5.36 16.68 -18.32
C GLY A 117 -6.33 16.38 -19.45
N MET A 118 -6.85 17.45 -20.03
CA MET A 118 -7.83 17.37 -21.11
C MET A 118 -7.16 16.93 -22.42
N VAL A 119 -7.69 15.91 -23.05
CA VAL A 119 -7.23 15.36 -24.33
C VAL A 119 -8.39 15.41 -25.32
N GLN A 120 -8.13 15.91 -26.53
CA GLN A 120 -9.11 15.86 -27.61
C GLN A 120 -9.07 14.46 -28.25
N LEU A 121 -10.21 13.82 -28.34
CA LEU A 121 -10.32 12.54 -29.02
C LEU A 121 -10.22 12.76 -30.54
N GLU A 122 -9.46 11.90 -31.21
CA GLU A 122 -9.23 11.98 -32.63
C GLU A 122 -10.56 11.79 -33.40
N GLY A 123 -10.98 12.83 -34.13
CA GLY A 123 -12.24 12.83 -34.88
C GLY A 123 -13.48 13.35 -34.14
N GLU A 124 -13.32 13.83 -32.91
CA GLU A 124 -14.39 14.45 -32.12
C GLU A 124 -14.00 15.86 -31.67
N ASP A 125 -15.00 16.76 -31.57
CA ASP A 125 -14.79 18.13 -31.04
C ASP A 125 -14.79 18.18 -29.51
N GLU A 126 -14.98 17.02 -28.86
CA GLU A 126 -15.11 16.94 -27.41
C GLU A 126 -13.75 16.69 -26.72
N TRP A 127 -13.50 17.45 -25.65
CA TRP A 127 -12.34 17.29 -24.79
C TRP A 127 -12.71 16.43 -23.59
N VAL A 128 -11.97 15.36 -23.39
CA VAL A 128 -12.21 14.41 -22.29
C VAL A 128 -10.93 14.26 -21.44
N ASP A 129 -11.10 14.24 -20.13
CA ASP A 129 -10.02 13.81 -19.24
C ASP A 129 -10.13 12.28 -19.03
N PRO A 130 -9.19 11.49 -19.57
CA PRO A 130 -9.20 10.03 -19.42
C PRO A 130 -8.91 9.59 -17.99
N GLY A 131 -8.43 10.50 -17.14
CA GLY A 131 -7.95 10.19 -15.80
C GLY A 131 -6.68 9.32 -15.81
N LYS A 132 -5.86 9.49 -14.79
CA LYS A 132 -4.67 8.65 -14.56
C LYS A 132 -4.84 7.83 -13.29
N PRO A 133 -4.91 6.49 -13.37
CA PRO A 133 -5.01 5.67 -12.18
C PRO A 133 -3.70 5.66 -11.40
N PHE A 134 -3.82 5.65 -10.07
CA PHE A 134 -2.71 5.58 -9.13
C PHE A 134 -2.99 4.54 -8.05
N ALA A 135 -1.92 3.96 -7.54
CA ALA A 135 -1.94 3.12 -6.36
C ALA A 135 -0.86 3.59 -5.39
N GLU A 136 -1.22 3.89 -4.17
CA GLU A 136 -0.28 4.29 -3.14
C GLU A 136 -0.48 3.53 -1.84
N ASN A 137 0.62 3.28 -1.12
CA ASN A 137 0.57 2.75 0.23
C ASN A 137 0.34 3.89 1.22
N ILE A 138 -0.70 3.77 2.04
CA ILE A 138 -1.01 4.75 3.08
C ILE A 138 -0.42 4.26 4.40
N SER A 139 0.39 5.11 5.03
CA SER A 139 0.89 4.82 6.37
C SER A 139 -0.26 4.72 7.38
N MET A 140 -0.16 3.78 8.30
CA MET A 140 -1.13 3.65 9.41
C MET A 140 -1.20 4.91 10.29
N TYR A 141 -0.20 5.78 10.28
CA TYR A 141 -0.25 7.07 10.98
C TYR A 141 -1.26 8.04 10.36
N ASP A 142 -1.43 7.94 9.04
CA ASP A 142 -2.30 8.81 8.27
C ASP A 142 -3.64 8.17 7.95
N PHE A 143 -3.81 6.89 8.28
CA PHE A 143 -5.05 6.16 8.08
C PHE A 143 -5.88 6.08 9.35
N VAL A 144 -7.17 6.42 9.27
CA VAL A 144 -8.14 6.32 10.36
C VAL A 144 -9.40 5.67 9.82
N TYR A 145 -9.92 4.68 10.54
CA TYR A 145 -11.17 4.01 10.19
C TYR A 145 -12.10 3.92 11.41
N ASP A 146 -13.33 3.58 11.18
CA ASP A 146 -14.35 3.42 12.25
C ASP A 146 -14.01 2.24 13.16
N THR A 147 -13.39 2.52 14.30
CA THR A 147 -13.00 1.51 15.30
C THR A 147 -14.16 0.97 16.13
N ARG A 148 -15.40 1.45 15.93
CA ARG A 148 -16.61 0.92 16.57
C ARG A 148 -17.23 -0.21 15.77
N ALA A 149 -16.85 -0.35 14.52
CA ALA A 149 -17.34 -1.42 13.67
C ALA A 149 -16.85 -2.79 14.16
N THR A 150 -17.76 -3.76 14.24
CA THR A 150 -17.45 -5.14 14.65
C THR A 150 -16.82 -5.98 13.53
N GLY A 151 -16.67 -5.42 12.35
CA GLY A 151 -16.08 -6.09 11.18
C GLY A 151 -15.92 -5.13 10.03
N TRP A 152 -15.04 -5.46 9.08
CA TRP A 152 -14.70 -4.63 7.93
C TRP A 152 -15.91 -4.26 7.07
N SER A 153 -16.88 -5.17 6.92
CA SER A 153 -18.12 -4.91 6.18
C SER A 153 -19.06 -3.90 6.84
N ARG A 154 -18.81 -3.54 8.09
CA ARG A 154 -19.65 -2.61 8.88
C ARG A 154 -18.97 -1.26 9.12
N ILE A 155 -17.80 -1.03 8.55
CA ILE A 155 -17.09 0.24 8.64
C ILE A 155 -17.92 1.33 7.94
N LYS A 156 -18.20 2.41 8.66
CA LYS A 156 -18.97 3.55 8.14
C LYS A 156 -18.10 4.59 7.45
N TYR A 157 -16.84 4.69 7.83
CA TYR A 157 -15.88 5.64 7.24
C TYR A 157 -14.45 5.15 7.36
N CYS A 158 -13.65 5.53 6.39
CA CYS A 158 -12.19 5.50 6.45
C CYS A 158 -11.66 6.84 5.93
N LEU A 159 -10.55 7.28 6.48
CA LEU A 159 -9.95 8.58 6.19
C LEU A 159 -8.46 8.42 5.95
N ASN A 160 -7.96 9.14 4.97
CA ASN A 160 -6.54 9.38 4.77
C ASN A 160 -6.24 10.84 5.15
N LYS A 161 -5.27 11.05 6.04
CA LYS A 161 -4.75 12.38 6.39
C LYS A 161 -3.59 12.70 5.46
N TYR A 162 -3.61 13.86 4.85
CA TYR A 162 -2.52 14.36 4.04
C TYR A 162 -2.27 15.83 4.34
N ARG A 163 -1.06 16.29 4.07
CA ARG A 163 -0.70 17.70 4.21
C ARG A 163 -0.83 18.36 2.85
N VAL A 164 -1.51 19.49 2.81
CA VAL A 164 -1.58 20.34 1.63
C VAL A 164 -0.69 21.55 1.89
N SER A 165 0.22 21.83 0.94
CA SER A 165 0.96 23.09 0.93
C SER A 165 0.03 24.17 0.39
N TYR A 166 -0.15 25.25 1.12
CA TYR A 166 -0.79 26.46 0.60
C TYR A 166 0.34 27.32 0.00
N GLU A 167 0.37 27.44 -1.30
CA GLU A 167 1.14 28.47 -1.99
C GLU A 167 0.31 29.74 -2.08
#